data_48168291e69a3b4d8ca4d3b63499cd3a
#
_entry.id   48168291e69a3b4d8ca4d3b63499cd3a
#
_cell.length_a   1.000
_cell.length_b   1.000
_cell.length_c   1.000
_cell.angle_alpha   90.00
_cell.angle_beta   90.00
_cell.angle_gamma   90.00
#
_symmetry.space_group_name_H-M   'P 1'
#
loop_
_entity.id
_entity.type
_entity.pdbx_description
1 polymer ?
#
loop_
_entity_poly.entity_id
_entity_poly.type
_entity_poly.pdbx_seq_one_letter_code
_entity_poly.pdbx_strand_id
1 'polypeptide(L)'
;MLTKEEFRKEAYAMVDRILDYYDNIDEYPVKSQVAPGEVFSKLSRSIPLKGEGMEQILSDFDKIIMPGITHWQSPNFYAYFPANSSYASQLGEMLMTAIGAQCMKWETSPAAAELEEMVMIWLRDILGLPDTFTGVIQDTASGGTLCAMLTARERYSELNINKKGFSGQKTLRVY
;
A
#
# COMPACT_ATOMS: atom_id res chain seq x y z
N MET A 1 6.20 26.08 -3.90
CA MET A 1 6.82 25.05 -3.03
C MET A 1 6.74 25.55 -1.60
N LEU A 2 6.42 24.69 -0.65
CA LEU A 2 6.43 25.05 0.78
C LEU A 2 7.86 25.34 1.23
N THR A 3 8.03 26.36 2.05
CA THR A 3 9.27 26.60 2.80
C THR A 3 9.42 25.55 3.91
N LYS A 4 10.59 25.46 4.54
CA LYS A 4 10.81 24.54 5.67
C LYS A 4 9.90 24.85 6.85
N GLU A 5 9.65 26.11 7.12
CA GLU A 5 8.79 26.60 8.19
C GLU A 5 7.32 26.24 7.91
N GLU A 6 6.86 26.49 6.69
CA GLU A 6 5.53 26.09 6.25
C GLU A 6 5.35 24.57 6.30
N PHE A 7 6.33 23.80 5.79
CA PHE A 7 6.27 22.33 5.87
C PHE A 7 6.15 21.84 7.31
N ARG A 8 6.93 22.41 8.24
CA ARG A 8 6.87 22.03 9.65
C ARG A 8 5.48 22.31 10.25
N LYS A 9 4.94 23.49 9.99
CA LYS A 9 3.62 23.90 10.45
C LYS A 9 2.54 22.96 9.93
N GLU A 10 2.53 22.69 8.62
CA GLU A 10 1.53 21.82 7.99
C GLU A 10 1.68 20.36 8.41
N ALA A 11 2.90 19.89 8.69
CA ALA A 11 3.13 18.54 9.21
C ALA A 11 2.53 18.35 10.61
N TYR A 12 2.67 19.33 11.50
CA TYR A 12 2.02 19.27 12.81
C TYR A 12 0.50 19.30 12.69
N ALA A 13 -0.04 20.19 11.87
CA ALA A 13 -1.47 20.22 11.60
C ALA A 13 -2.01 18.93 11.01
N MET A 14 -1.21 18.24 10.18
CA MET A 14 -1.58 16.93 9.62
C MET A 14 -1.60 15.84 10.70
N VAL A 15 -0.66 15.87 11.66
CA VAL A 15 -0.69 14.94 12.79
C VAL A 15 -1.95 15.12 13.61
N ASP A 16 -2.29 16.37 13.97
CA ASP A 16 -3.52 16.67 14.72
C ASP A 16 -4.76 16.21 13.95
N ARG A 17 -4.81 16.45 12.64
CA ARG A 17 -5.88 15.99 11.77
C ARG A 17 -6.04 14.45 11.72
N ILE A 18 -4.94 13.72 11.74
CA ILE A 18 -4.96 12.25 11.79
C ILE A 18 -5.55 11.77 13.12
N LEU A 19 -5.17 12.40 14.22
CA LEU A 19 -5.71 12.09 15.53
C LEU A 19 -7.22 12.40 15.59
N ASP A 20 -7.63 13.58 15.15
CA ASP A 20 -9.05 13.94 15.05
C ASP A 20 -9.86 12.96 14.20
N TYR A 21 -9.30 12.48 13.10
CA TYR A 21 -9.96 11.46 12.28
C TYR A 21 -10.19 10.16 13.05
N TYR A 22 -9.20 9.68 13.80
CA TYR A 22 -9.35 8.45 14.59
C TYR A 22 -10.29 8.64 15.79
N ASP A 23 -10.23 9.78 16.43
CA ASP A 23 -11.09 10.09 17.58
C ASP A 23 -12.56 10.19 17.17
N ASN A 24 -12.83 10.62 15.95
CA ASN A 24 -14.18 10.82 15.42
C ASN A 24 -14.57 9.78 14.34
N ILE A 25 -13.86 8.66 14.23
CA ILE A 25 -14.08 7.70 13.14
C ILE A 25 -15.49 7.10 13.13
N ASP A 26 -16.14 7.01 14.29
CA ASP A 26 -17.49 6.50 14.44
C ASP A 26 -18.56 7.46 13.91
N GLU A 27 -18.23 8.74 13.70
CA GLU A 27 -19.14 9.73 13.11
C GLU A 27 -19.23 9.60 11.58
N TYR A 28 -18.25 8.92 10.97
CA TYR A 28 -18.26 8.69 9.53
C TYR A 28 -19.07 7.45 9.16
N PRO A 29 -19.84 7.49 8.05
CA PRO A 29 -20.49 6.29 7.53
C PRO A 29 -19.42 5.30 7.05
N VAL A 30 -19.44 4.06 7.56
CA VAL A 30 -18.44 3.03 7.21
C VAL A 30 -18.30 2.89 5.70
N LYS A 31 -19.41 2.81 4.98
CA LYS A 31 -19.47 2.78 3.51
C LYS A 31 -19.80 4.16 2.98
N SER A 32 -19.05 4.62 1.99
CA SER A 32 -19.37 5.85 1.27
C SER A 32 -20.81 5.86 0.75
N GLN A 33 -21.47 7.01 0.86
CA GLN A 33 -22.86 7.22 0.47
C GLN A 33 -23.01 7.93 -0.90
N VAL A 34 -21.90 8.27 -1.56
CA VAL A 34 -21.94 8.97 -2.85
C VAL A 34 -22.38 8.04 -3.99
N ALA A 35 -23.07 8.59 -4.97
CA ALA A 35 -23.42 7.88 -6.19
C ALA A 35 -22.23 7.79 -7.16
N PRO A 36 -22.20 6.80 -8.07
CA PRO A 36 -21.18 6.72 -9.12
C PRO A 36 -21.11 8.00 -9.95
N GLY A 37 -19.92 8.58 -10.09
CA GLY A 37 -19.68 9.82 -10.82
C GLY A 37 -19.88 11.10 -10.02
N GLU A 38 -20.40 11.04 -8.80
CA GLU A 38 -20.65 12.23 -7.97
C GLU A 38 -19.35 12.93 -7.61
N VAL A 39 -18.34 12.20 -7.09
CA VAL A 39 -17.02 12.77 -6.79
C VAL A 39 -16.38 13.34 -8.05
N PHE A 40 -16.42 12.59 -9.15
CA PHE A 40 -15.87 13.02 -10.43
C PHE A 40 -16.51 14.35 -10.92
N SER A 41 -17.81 14.52 -10.73
CA SER A 41 -18.51 15.74 -11.16
C SER A 41 -18.13 16.99 -10.37
N LYS A 42 -17.62 16.83 -9.14
CA LYS A 42 -17.16 17.90 -8.27
C LYS A 42 -15.71 18.33 -8.54
N LEU A 43 -14.93 17.50 -9.25
CA LEU A 43 -13.55 17.78 -9.60
C LEU A 43 -13.47 18.68 -10.84
N SER A 44 -12.52 19.62 -10.84
CA SER A 44 -12.25 20.45 -12.02
C SER A 44 -11.78 19.61 -13.21
N ARG A 45 -12.36 19.81 -14.37
CA ARG A 45 -11.90 19.17 -15.62
C ARG A 45 -10.67 19.84 -16.24
N SER A 46 -10.38 21.07 -15.82
CA SER A 46 -9.22 21.81 -16.30
C SER A 46 -8.02 21.57 -15.38
N ILE A 47 -6.84 21.44 -15.99
CA ILE A 47 -5.58 21.34 -15.25
C ILE A 47 -5.36 22.63 -14.47
N PRO A 48 -5.07 22.57 -13.16
CA PRO A 48 -4.73 23.76 -12.40
C PRO A 48 -3.42 24.36 -12.90
N LEU A 49 -3.46 25.61 -13.34
CA LEU A 49 -2.28 26.32 -13.87
C LEU A 49 -1.45 26.98 -12.77
N LYS A 50 -1.98 27.07 -11.57
CA LYS A 50 -1.32 27.65 -10.39
C LYS A 50 -1.43 26.67 -9.22
N GLY A 51 -0.39 26.63 -8.39
CA GLY A 51 -0.45 25.91 -7.11
C GLY A 51 -1.37 26.61 -6.12
N GLU A 52 -2.00 25.82 -5.27
CA GLU A 52 -2.89 26.28 -4.19
C GLU A 52 -2.21 26.08 -2.82
N GLY A 53 -2.68 26.81 -1.80
CA GLY A 53 -2.23 26.62 -0.43
C GLY A 53 -2.76 25.31 0.18
N MET A 54 -2.07 24.78 1.18
CA MET A 54 -2.49 23.54 1.87
C MET A 54 -3.90 23.65 2.46
N GLU A 55 -4.28 24.81 2.98
CA GLU A 55 -5.62 25.07 3.50
C GLU A 55 -6.72 24.80 2.44
N GLN A 56 -6.53 25.29 1.20
CA GLN A 56 -7.48 25.07 0.12
C GLN A 56 -7.51 23.58 -0.29
N ILE A 57 -6.34 22.95 -0.42
CA ILE A 57 -6.22 21.52 -0.77
C ILE A 57 -6.93 20.65 0.27
N LEU A 58 -6.75 20.93 1.56
CA LEU A 58 -7.40 20.19 2.63
C LEU A 58 -8.90 20.46 2.69
N SER A 59 -9.33 21.71 2.41
CA SER A 59 -10.76 22.04 2.30
C SER A 59 -11.45 21.25 1.17
N ASP A 60 -10.80 21.12 0.03
CA ASP A 60 -11.31 20.32 -1.09
C ASP A 60 -11.30 18.82 -0.77
N PHE A 61 -10.27 18.35 -0.08
CA PHE A 61 -10.23 16.99 0.42
C PHE A 61 -11.45 16.69 1.31
N ASP A 62 -11.77 17.56 2.27
CA ASP A 62 -12.90 17.37 3.18
C ASP A 62 -14.25 17.41 2.47
N LYS A 63 -14.42 18.32 1.53
CA LYS A 63 -15.70 18.54 0.86
C LYS A 63 -15.98 17.60 -0.29
N ILE A 64 -14.92 17.15 -0.97
CA ILE A 64 -15.03 16.39 -2.22
C ILE A 64 -14.61 14.93 -2.03
N ILE A 65 -13.46 14.70 -1.38
CA ILE A 65 -12.85 13.37 -1.31
C ILE A 65 -13.37 12.57 -0.10
N MET A 66 -13.35 13.15 1.10
CA MET A 66 -13.78 12.46 2.32
C MET A 66 -15.18 11.83 2.23
N PRO A 67 -16.21 12.48 1.65
CA PRO A 67 -17.53 11.85 1.48
C PRO A 67 -17.50 10.61 0.57
N GLY A 68 -16.51 10.53 -0.34
CA GLY A 68 -16.34 9.40 -1.26
C GLY A 68 -15.52 8.24 -0.69
N ILE A 69 -15.00 8.35 0.53
CA ILE A 69 -14.18 7.31 1.16
C ILE A 69 -15.05 6.28 1.88
N THR A 70 -14.71 5.02 1.72
CA THR A 70 -15.15 3.94 2.60
C THR A 70 -14.12 3.80 3.71
N HIS A 71 -14.54 3.93 4.97
CA HIS A 71 -13.64 4.04 6.12
C HIS A 71 -13.22 2.67 6.63
N TRP A 72 -12.14 2.11 6.02
CA TRP A 72 -11.60 0.80 6.35
C TRP A 72 -11.04 0.70 7.78
N GLN A 73 -10.69 1.84 8.39
CA GLN A 73 -10.19 1.89 9.77
C GLN A 73 -11.32 1.95 10.80
N SER A 74 -12.57 2.03 10.38
CA SER A 74 -13.71 2.01 11.29
C SER A 74 -13.78 0.66 12.02
N PRO A 75 -13.99 0.64 13.35
CA PRO A 75 -14.21 -0.59 14.11
C PRO A 75 -15.48 -1.36 13.66
N ASN A 76 -16.36 -0.70 12.90
CA ASN A 76 -17.57 -1.28 12.33
C ASN A 76 -17.39 -1.76 10.88
N PHE A 77 -16.16 -1.82 10.35
CA PHE A 77 -15.88 -2.35 9.03
C PHE A 77 -15.66 -3.87 9.08
N TYR A 78 -16.67 -4.65 8.68
CA TYR A 78 -16.68 -6.11 8.74
C TYR A 78 -16.52 -6.79 7.37
N ALA A 79 -16.06 -6.08 6.36
CA ALA A 79 -15.89 -6.61 5.02
C ALA A 79 -14.41 -6.79 4.66
N TYR A 80 -14.11 -7.71 3.75
CA TYR A 80 -12.77 -8.00 3.22
C TYR A 80 -11.73 -8.35 4.32
N PHE A 81 -10.48 -7.95 4.10
CA PHE A 81 -9.36 -8.06 5.03
C PHE A 81 -8.72 -6.68 5.17
N PRO A 82 -9.19 -5.84 6.09
CA PRO A 82 -8.65 -4.50 6.27
C PRO A 82 -7.21 -4.55 6.75
N ALA A 83 -6.36 -3.72 6.14
CA ALA A 83 -5.02 -3.47 6.64
C ALA A 83 -5.11 -2.52 7.83
N ASN A 84 -4.61 -2.94 8.98
CA ASN A 84 -4.54 -2.09 10.15
C ASN A 84 -3.41 -1.07 10.00
N SER A 85 -3.66 0.14 10.48
CA SER A 85 -2.66 1.18 10.61
C SER A 85 -2.26 1.36 12.07
N SER A 86 -1.03 1.80 12.31
CA SER A 86 -0.56 2.22 13.63
C SER A 86 0.18 3.56 13.50
N TYR A 87 0.24 4.32 14.60
CA TYR A 87 1.01 5.57 14.58
C TYR A 87 2.48 5.35 14.21
N ALA A 88 3.07 4.23 14.65
CA ALA A 88 4.44 3.88 14.29
C ALA A 88 4.60 3.63 12.79
N SER A 89 3.65 2.91 12.15
CA SER A 89 3.71 2.66 10.70
C SER A 89 3.52 3.95 9.89
N GLN A 90 2.66 4.86 10.35
CA GLN A 90 2.45 6.16 9.70
C GLN A 90 3.71 7.03 9.74
N LEU A 91 4.41 7.07 10.88
CA LEU A 91 5.71 7.76 11.00
C LEU A 91 6.78 7.12 10.11
N GLY A 92 6.77 5.79 10.02
CA GLY A 92 7.65 5.03 9.11
C GLY A 92 7.40 5.37 7.64
N GLU A 93 6.13 5.42 7.21
CA GLU A 93 5.73 5.83 5.86
C GLU A 93 6.16 7.27 5.54
N MET A 94 5.97 8.20 6.47
CA MET A 94 6.39 9.59 6.31
C MET A 94 7.92 9.69 6.11
N LEU A 95 8.70 8.94 6.90
CA LEU A 95 10.15 8.91 6.77
C LEU A 95 10.59 8.24 5.47
N MET A 96 9.98 7.10 5.11
CA MET A 96 10.25 6.37 3.88
C MET A 96 10.01 7.25 2.64
N THR A 97 8.91 7.98 2.61
CA THR A 97 8.60 8.92 1.53
C THR A 97 9.64 10.03 1.40
N ALA A 98 10.15 10.54 2.53
CA ALA A 98 11.20 11.57 2.53
C ALA A 98 12.56 11.04 2.05
N ILE A 99 12.91 9.79 2.40
CA ILE A 99 14.18 9.16 1.97
C ILE A 99 14.11 8.76 0.50
N GLY A 100 12.95 8.32 0.01
CA GLY A 100 12.76 7.90 -1.38
C GLY A 100 13.60 6.68 -1.78
N ALA A 101 13.83 5.74 -0.86
CA ALA A 101 14.62 4.53 -1.11
C ALA A 101 13.98 3.68 -2.23
N GLN A 102 14.84 3.19 -3.14
CA GLN A 102 14.43 2.32 -4.25
C GLN A 102 14.73 0.87 -3.90
N CYS A 103 13.72 0.14 -3.43
CA CYS A 103 13.86 -1.20 -2.84
C CYS A 103 13.72 -2.34 -3.86
N MET A 104 13.94 -2.09 -5.16
CA MET A 104 13.73 -3.09 -6.22
C MET A 104 14.82 -4.17 -6.28
N LYS A 105 15.99 -3.90 -5.77
CA LYS A 105 17.11 -4.86 -5.71
C LYS A 105 18.16 -4.41 -4.70
N TRP A 106 19.04 -5.33 -4.31
CA TRP A 106 20.07 -5.09 -3.29
C TRP A 106 20.96 -3.88 -3.61
N GLU A 107 21.41 -3.74 -4.86
CA GLU A 107 22.32 -2.64 -5.23
C GLU A 107 21.70 -1.24 -5.14
N THR A 108 20.38 -1.15 -5.24
CA THR A 108 19.69 0.15 -5.14
C THR A 108 19.36 0.52 -3.69
N SER A 109 19.23 -0.46 -2.80
CA SER A 109 19.06 -0.26 -1.37
C SER A 109 19.43 -1.52 -0.59
N PRO A 110 20.71 -1.72 -0.26
CA PRO A 110 21.17 -2.87 0.52
C PRO A 110 20.43 -3.02 1.85
N ALA A 111 20.25 -1.91 2.57
CA ALA A 111 19.56 -1.92 3.85
C ALA A 111 18.12 -2.40 3.76
N ALA A 112 17.36 -2.01 2.72
CA ALA A 112 15.99 -2.45 2.54
C ALA A 112 15.92 -3.94 2.18
N ALA A 113 16.80 -4.42 1.31
CA ALA A 113 16.84 -5.82 0.91
C ALA A 113 17.17 -6.76 2.09
N GLU A 114 18.20 -6.39 2.89
CA GLU A 114 18.61 -7.20 4.05
C GLU A 114 17.60 -7.14 5.20
N LEU A 115 16.94 -5.99 5.38
CA LEU A 115 15.84 -5.86 6.34
C LEU A 115 14.62 -6.72 5.94
N GLU A 116 14.26 -6.74 4.65
CA GLU A 116 13.20 -7.62 4.15
C GLU A 116 13.52 -9.09 4.43
N GLU A 117 14.74 -9.54 4.11
CA GLU A 117 15.18 -10.91 4.38
C GLU A 117 15.07 -11.26 5.86
N MET A 118 15.50 -10.37 6.75
CA MET A 118 15.41 -10.57 8.18
C MET A 118 13.96 -10.63 8.67
N VAL A 119 13.09 -9.74 8.17
CA VAL A 119 11.66 -9.76 8.50
C VAL A 119 11.00 -11.06 8.05
N MET A 120 11.38 -11.61 6.90
CA MET A 120 10.88 -12.90 6.43
C MET A 120 11.35 -14.06 7.33
N ILE A 121 12.58 -14.01 7.84
CA ILE A 121 13.07 -14.98 8.83
C ILE A 121 12.24 -14.89 10.12
N TRP A 122 12.01 -13.70 10.65
CA TRP A 122 11.18 -13.52 11.83
C TRP A 122 9.76 -14.01 11.65
N LEU A 123 9.14 -13.71 10.49
CA LEU A 123 7.80 -14.19 10.17
C LEU A 123 7.73 -15.72 10.09
N ARG A 124 8.72 -16.35 9.45
CA ARG A 124 8.86 -17.81 9.41
C ARG A 124 8.88 -18.40 10.81
N ASP A 125 9.71 -17.84 11.70
CA ASP A 125 9.89 -18.33 13.06
C ASP A 125 8.62 -18.13 13.91
N ILE A 126 7.94 -16.99 13.77
CA ILE A 126 6.64 -16.70 14.44
C ILE A 126 5.57 -17.72 13.99
N LEU A 127 5.57 -18.10 12.72
CA LEU A 127 4.61 -19.07 12.16
C LEU A 127 5.00 -20.52 12.46
N GLY A 128 6.16 -20.79 13.07
CA GLY A 128 6.65 -22.13 13.36
C GLY A 128 6.98 -22.93 12.10
N LEU A 129 7.33 -22.28 11.00
CA LEU A 129 7.69 -22.94 9.75
C LEU A 129 9.14 -23.46 9.81
N PRO A 130 9.47 -24.56 9.09
CA PRO A 130 10.84 -25.05 8.98
C PRO A 130 11.80 -23.98 8.44
N ASP A 131 13.06 -24.06 8.85
CA ASP A 131 14.14 -23.14 8.43
C ASP A 131 14.47 -23.20 6.94
N THR A 132 13.99 -24.25 6.24
CA THR A 132 14.06 -24.36 4.77
C THR A 132 13.11 -23.43 4.02
N PHE A 133 12.15 -22.80 4.74
CA PHE A 133 11.25 -21.83 4.13
C PHE A 133 11.95 -20.49 3.99
N THR A 134 11.80 -19.90 2.81
CA THR A 134 12.21 -18.53 2.49
C THR A 134 11.00 -17.76 1.98
N GLY A 135 11.04 -16.46 2.07
CA GLY A 135 9.95 -15.59 1.63
C GLY A 135 10.45 -14.34 0.92
N VAL A 136 9.53 -13.67 0.27
CA VAL A 136 9.70 -12.35 -0.36
C VAL A 136 8.39 -11.59 -0.25
N ILE A 137 8.46 -10.30 0.04
CA ILE A 137 7.27 -9.44 0.08
C ILE A 137 6.84 -9.11 -1.35
N GLN A 138 5.57 -9.33 -1.65
CA GLN A 138 4.95 -8.97 -2.92
C GLN A 138 3.99 -7.78 -2.73
N ASP A 139 3.72 -7.06 -3.79
CA ASP A 139 2.85 -5.88 -3.80
C ASP A 139 1.38 -6.22 -3.49
N THR A 140 0.92 -7.38 -3.97
CA THR A 140 -0.46 -7.84 -3.79
C THR A 140 -0.53 -9.36 -3.64
N ALA A 141 -1.66 -9.87 -3.10
CA ALA A 141 -1.94 -11.30 -3.07
C ALA A 141 -1.99 -11.92 -4.48
N SER A 142 -2.50 -11.18 -5.46
CA SER A 142 -2.51 -11.62 -6.87
C SER A 142 -1.09 -11.74 -7.43
N GLY A 143 -0.22 -10.76 -7.15
CA GLY A 143 1.20 -10.80 -7.52
C GLY A 143 1.91 -11.98 -6.86
N GLY A 144 1.71 -12.15 -5.56
CA GLY A 144 2.26 -13.28 -4.79
C GLY A 144 1.82 -14.64 -5.33
N THR A 145 0.53 -14.81 -5.63
CA THR A 145 0.00 -16.04 -6.23
C THR A 145 0.64 -16.31 -7.61
N LEU A 146 0.74 -15.29 -8.45
CA LEU A 146 1.40 -15.43 -9.76
C LEU A 146 2.86 -15.85 -9.60
N CYS A 147 3.62 -15.19 -8.73
CA CYS A 147 5.01 -15.52 -8.44
C CYS A 147 5.16 -16.96 -7.91
N ALA A 148 4.28 -17.40 -7.01
CA ALA A 148 4.27 -18.77 -6.50
C ALA A 148 4.03 -19.80 -7.62
N MET A 149 3.06 -19.55 -8.51
CA MET A 149 2.77 -20.40 -9.67
C MET A 149 3.95 -20.47 -10.64
N LEU A 150 4.58 -19.32 -10.93
CA LEU A 150 5.76 -19.27 -11.80
C LEU A 150 6.95 -20.03 -11.18
N THR A 151 7.17 -19.87 -9.88
CA THR A 151 8.21 -20.58 -9.14
C THR A 151 7.97 -22.09 -9.14
N ALA A 152 6.75 -22.54 -8.86
CA ALA A 152 6.39 -23.94 -8.91
C ALA A 152 6.59 -24.53 -10.32
N ARG A 153 6.20 -23.80 -11.34
CA ARG A 153 6.42 -24.20 -12.75
C ARG A 153 7.90 -24.38 -13.08
N GLU A 154 8.76 -23.44 -12.68
CA GLU A 154 10.19 -23.52 -12.97
C GLU A 154 10.92 -24.59 -12.14
N ARG A 155 10.45 -24.86 -10.91
CA ARG A 155 10.96 -25.98 -10.10
C ARG A 155 10.61 -27.35 -10.66
N TYR A 156 9.55 -27.45 -11.45
CA TYR A 156 9.22 -28.67 -12.18
C TYR A 156 10.19 -28.81 -13.38
N SER A 157 11.37 -29.31 -13.09
CA SER A 157 12.61 -29.21 -13.88
C SER A 157 12.57 -29.73 -15.31
N GLU A 158 11.58 -30.53 -15.67
CA GLU A 158 11.47 -31.12 -16.99
C GLU A 158 10.99 -30.16 -18.06
N LEU A 159 10.31 -29.08 -17.66
CA LEU A 159 9.62 -28.17 -18.61
C LEU A 159 10.54 -27.12 -19.21
N ASN A 160 11.39 -26.49 -18.40
CA ASN A 160 12.30 -25.40 -18.82
C ASN A 160 11.58 -24.31 -19.69
N ILE A 161 10.38 -23.93 -19.24
CA ILE A 161 9.43 -23.10 -20.01
C ILE A 161 10.00 -21.71 -20.32
N ASN A 162 10.76 -21.13 -19.39
CA ASN A 162 11.39 -19.83 -19.61
C ASN A 162 12.35 -19.80 -20.82
N LYS A 163 12.91 -20.96 -21.20
CA LYS A 163 13.82 -21.07 -22.36
C LYS A 163 13.14 -21.66 -23.60
N LYS A 164 12.21 -22.60 -23.40
CA LYS A 164 11.62 -23.38 -24.49
C LYS A 164 10.20 -22.96 -24.86
N GLY A 165 9.55 -22.14 -24.02
CA GLY A 165 8.13 -21.82 -24.19
C GLY A 165 7.21 -22.98 -23.86
N PHE A 166 5.90 -22.80 -24.11
CA PHE A 166 4.86 -23.78 -23.80
C PHE A 166 4.60 -24.80 -24.92
N SER A 167 5.13 -24.57 -26.11
CA SER A 167 4.86 -25.46 -27.27
C SER A 167 5.28 -26.88 -26.99
N GLY A 168 4.37 -27.83 -27.16
CA GLY A 168 4.61 -29.26 -26.93
C GLY A 168 4.73 -29.68 -25.46
N GLN A 169 4.49 -28.81 -24.51
CA GLN A 169 4.54 -29.09 -23.08
C GLN A 169 3.23 -29.71 -22.57
N LYS A 170 3.33 -30.49 -21.50
CA LYS A 170 2.15 -31.03 -20.80
C LYS A 170 1.36 -29.87 -20.15
N THR A 171 0.05 -30.00 -20.12
CA THR A 171 -0.81 -29.09 -19.39
C THR A 171 -0.54 -29.18 -17.88
N LEU A 172 -0.13 -28.08 -17.28
CA LEU A 172 -0.01 -27.95 -15.84
C LEU A 172 -1.37 -27.60 -15.23
N ARG A 173 -1.63 -28.10 -14.02
CA ARG A 173 -2.83 -27.79 -13.24
C ARG A 173 -2.40 -27.37 -11.85
N VAL A 174 -3.08 -26.38 -11.31
CA VAL A 174 -2.93 -25.89 -9.93
C VAL A 174 -4.26 -26.16 -9.22
N TYR A 175 -4.18 -26.65 -7.99
CA TYR A 175 -5.33 -26.96 -7.16
C TYR A 175 -5.28 -26.16 -5.87
#